data_9875695f2302abb4289ff18ed561e4db
#
_entry.id   9875695f2302abb4289ff18ed561e4db
#
_cell.length_a   1.000
_cell.length_b   1.000
_cell.length_c   1.000
_cell.angle_alpha   90.00
_cell.angle_beta   90.00
_cell.angle_gamma   90.00
#
_symmetry.space_group_name_H-M   'P 1'
#
loop_
_entity.id
_entity.type
_entity.pdbx_description
1 polymer ?
#
loop_
_entity_poly.entity_id
_entity_poly.type
_entity_poly.pdbx_seq_one_letter_code
_entity_poly.pdbx_strand_id
1 'polypeptide(L)'
;MDIKASKGNDTDLGKNSSFTTISHYSFENTEQTFIELASEQRLSILFKLSEQDTKLSKLAKDLNVTMQEIHRNVNRLMDVGLIKKNSDGTFSLTTFGNTIIKQIPAYDFLSRNKEYFSGHFLGEIPMKFIQRIGALDNSEYIHGMVAVMERWKQIYKESADYIYGMLPQIPLDLIESVIPKIKEDGIKFNYILPQKAAVPKKRTELLKDAGFYDLLKNEERLVERRMVDKVQVAVVLNEKQSTVIFPASNDKAVADMNSMFYSKDNPLFHEWCLDYFRYCWYNSKSFDESKLLEV
;
A
#
# COMPACT_ATOMS: atom_id res chain seq x y z
N MET A 1 24.51 -31.47 -51.19
CA MET A 1 25.28 -31.06 -50.00
C MET A 1 24.35 -30.25 -49.13
N ASP A 2 23.72 -30.95 -48.20
CA ASP A 2 22.68 -30.39 -47.35
C ASP A 2 23.29 -29.79 -46.08
N ILE A 3 22.99 -28.53 -45.81
CA ILE A 3 23.35 -27.87 -44.58
C ILE A 3 22.10 -27.88 -43.68
N LYS A 4 22.13 -28.72 -42.65
CA LYS A 4 21.13 -28.77 -41.59
C LYS A 4 21.18 -27.50 -40.73
N ALA A 5 20.07 -26.78 -40.66
CA ALA A 5 19.86 -25.73 -39.69
C ALA A 5 19.52 -26.34 -38.32
N SER A 6 20.27 -25.99 -37.27
CA SER A 6 20.04 -26.36 -35.89
C SER A 6 18.88 -25.53 -35.31
N LYS A 7 17.87 -26.20 -34.80
CA LYS A 7 16.82 -25.58 -34.00
C LYS A 7 17.38 -25.21 -32.61
N GLY A 8 17.43 -23.91 -32.34
CA GLY A 8 17.63 -23.41 -30.96
C GLY A 8 16.36 -23.62 -30.14
N ASN A 9 16.53 -24.22 -28.97
CA ASN A 9 15.49 -24.33 -27.94
C ASN A 9 15.24 -22.94 -27.33
N ASP A 10 14.11 -22.35 -27.68
CA ASP A 10 13.51 -21.27 -26.90
C ASP A 10 12.93 -21.87 -25.60
N THR A 11 13.60 -21.65 -24.50
CA THR A 11 13.07 -21.90 -23.17
C THR A 11 12.03 -20.84 -22.87
N ASP A 12 10.80 -21.30 -22.87
CA ASP A 12 9.58 -20.56 -22.49
C ASP A 12 9.66 -20.14 -21.01
N LEU A 13 10.12 -18.91 -20.77
CA LEU A 13 10.07 -18.29 -19.45
C LEU A 13 8.63 -17.86 -19.19
N GLY A 14 7.96 -18.63 -18.35
CA GLY A 14 6.56 -18.49 -17.96
C GLY A 14 6.11 -17.08 -17.66
N LYS A 15 5.37 -16.48 -18.60
CA LYS A 15 4.55 -15.31 -18.38
C LYS A 15 3.28 -15.72 -17.63
N ASN A 16 3.35 -15.84 -16.32
CA ASN A 16 2.16 -15.80 -15.47
C ASN A 16 1.63 -14.37 -15.39
N SER A 17 1.12 -13.83 -16.49
CA SER A 17 0.25 -12.65 -16.44
C SER A 17 -1.19 -13.13 -16.31
N SER A 18 -1.77 -13.03 -15.12
CA SER A 18 -3.19 -13.23 -14.85
C SER A 18 -4.08 -12.12 -15.46
N PHE A 19 -3.60 -11.40 -16.44
CA PHE A 19 -4.42 -10.48 -17.23
C PHE A 19 -5.09 -11.30 -18.33
N THR A 20 -6.41 -11.48 -18.21
CA THR A 20 -7.27 -11.96 -19.29
C THR A 20 -6.96 -11.16 -20.54
N THR A 21 -6.72 -11.85 -21.64
CA THR A 21 -6.34 -11.24 -22.93
C THR A 21 -7.34 -10.14 -23.28
N ILE A 22 -6.86 -8.93 -23.54
CA ILE A 22 -7.64 -7.71 -23.83
C ILE A 22 -8.65 -7.90 -24.99
N SER A 23 -8.47 -8.93 -25.84
CA SER A 23 -9.27 -9.24 -27.02
C SER A 23 -10.78 -9.51 -26.76
N HIS A 24 -11.22 -9.66 -25.51
CA HIS A 24 -12.63 -9.95 -25.14
C HIS A 24 -13.34 -8.77 -24.45
N TYR A 25 -12.67 -7.63 -24.25
CA TYR A 25 -13.31 -6.46 -23.64
C TYR A 25 -13.93 -5.53 -24.70
N SER A 26 -15.25 -5.30 -24.59
CA SER A 26 -15.86 -4.12 -25.19
C SER A 26 -15.71 -2.96 -24.22
N PHE A 27 -15.00 -1.91 -24.65
CA PHE A 27 -14.74 -0.75 -23.78
C PHE A 27 -15.78 0.37 -23.92
N GLU A 28 -16.81 0.23 -24.77
CA GLU A 28 -17.79 1.27 -25.07
C GLU A 28 -18.44 1.86 -23.80
N ASN A 29 -18.96 1.00 -22.91
CA ASN A 29 -19.56 1.46 -21.65
C ASN A 29 -18.53 2.05 -20.69
N THR A 30 -17.30 1.52 -20.70
CA THR A 30 -16.20 2.01 -19.86
C THR A 30 -15.73 3.38 -20.34
N GLU A 31 -15.61 3.56 -21.66
CA GLU A 31 -15.24 4.84 -22.27
C GLU A 31 -16.24 5.94 -21.87
N GLN A 32 -17.54 5.70 -22.03
CA GLN A 32 -18.56 6.65 -21.62
C GLN A 32 -18.44 7.03 -20.13
N THR A 33 -18.21 6.07 -19.26
CA THR A 33 -18.01 6.33 -17.84
C THR A 33 -16.78 7.22 -17.60
N PHE A 34 -15.64 6.91 -18.24
CA PHE A 34 -14.42 7.72 -18.09
C PHE A 34 -14.57 9.14 -18.63
N ILE A 35 -15.27 9.33 -19.74
CA ILE A 35 -15.58 10.67 -20.28
C ILE A 35 -16.33 11.50 -19.23
N GLU A 36 -17.27 10.91 -18.52
CA GLU A 36 -18.01 11.64 -17.49
C GLU A 36 -17.17 11.88 -16.22
N LEU A 37 -16.25 10.98 -15.87
CA LEU A 37 -15.31 11.18 -14.76
C LEU A 37 -14.18 12.17 -15.09
N ALA A 38 -13.87 12.43 -16.36
CA ALA A 38 -12.84 13.36 -16.80
C ALA A 38 -13.26 14.84 -16.69
N SER A 39 -14.05 15.19 -15.66
CA SER A 39 -14.49 16.56 -15.41
C SER A 39 -14.50 16.85 -13.92
N GLU A 40 -13.76 17.87 -13.51
CA GLU A 40 -13.69 18.31 -12.12
C GLU A 40 -15.08 18.62 -11.53
N GLN A 41 -15.94 19.32 -12.29
CA GLN A 41 -17.30 19.62 -11.84
C GLN A 41 -18.12 18.37 -11.60
N ARG A 42 -18.05 17.38 -12.49
CA ARG A 42 -18.83 16.13 -12.34
C ARG A 42 -18.27 15.25 -11.22
N LEU A 43 -16.96 15.18 -11.06
CA LEU A 43 -16.36 14.53 -9.88
C LEU A 43 -16.82 15.21 -8.59
N SER A 44 -16.81 16.55 -8.53
CA SER A 44 -17.27 17.30 -7.37
C SER A 44 -18.74 17.03 -7.04
N ILE A 45 -19.61 16.90 -8.06
CA ILE A 45 -21.02 16.50 -7.86
C ILE A 45 -21.10 15.09 -7.24
N LEU A 46 -20.35 14.13 -7.79
CA LEU A 46 -20.36 12.75 -7.30
C LEU A 46 -19.86 12.66 -5.86
N PHE A 47 -18.79 13.38 -5.50
CA PHE A 47 -18.30 13.43 -4.13
C PHE A 47 -19.29 14.07 -3.18
N LYS A 48 -19.96 15.17 -3.58
CA LYS A 48 -21.03 15.78 -2.77
C LYS A 48 -22.20 14.84 -2.53
N LEU A 49 -22.59 14.07 -3.56
CA LEU A 49 -23.65 13.07 -3.44
C LEU A 49 -23.22 11.83 -2.65
N SER A 50 -21.92 11.56 -2.48
CA SER A 50 -21.44 10.51 -1.59
C SER A 50 -21.54 10.88 -0.10
N GLU A 51 -21.58 12.17 0.21
CA GLU A 51 -21.78 12.67 1.57
C GLU A 51 -23.28 12.61 1.97
N GLN A 52 -24.18 13.07 1.09
CA GLN A 52 -25.63 13.09 1.32
C GLN A 52 -26.43 13.31 0.04
N ASP A 53 -27.65 12.80 0.02
CA ASP A 53 -28.62 13.09 -1.03
C ASP A 53 -28.94 14.59 -1.04
N THR A 54 -28.96 15.22 -2.22
CA THR A 54 -28.97 16.69 -2.29
C THR A 54 -29.82 17.19 -3.47
N LYS A 55 -30.52 18.31 -3.27
CA LYS A 55 -31.27 19.01 -4.33
C LYS A 55 -30.33 19.78 -5.25
N LEU A 56 -30.79 19.94 -6.52
CA LEU A 56 -30.03 20.63 -7.56
C LEU A 56 -29.60 22.06 -7.16
N SER A 57 -30.50 22.80 -6.53
CA SER A 57 -30.21 24.17 -6.07
C SER A 57 -29.11 24.24 -5.00
N LYS A 58 -29.05 23.25 -4.11
CA LYS A 58 -28.00 23.16 -3.10
C LYS A 58 -26.66 22.79 -3.74
N LEU A 59 -26.66 21.81 -4.68
CA LEU A 59 -25.44 21.46 -5.44
C LEU A 59 -24.88 22.67 -6.18
N ALA A 60 -25.73 23.45 -6.87
CA ALA A 60 -25.30 24.66 -7.57
C ALA A 60 -24.65 25.66 -6.63
N LYS A 61 -25.26 25.89 -5.45
CA LYS A 61 -24.72 26.79 -4.43
C LYS A 61 -23.40 26.27 -3.84
N ASP A 62 -23.35 25.00 -3.44
CA ASP A 62 -22.18 24.42 -2.76
C ASP A 62 -20.95 24.34 -3.68
N LEU A 63 -21.17 24.16 -4.99
CA LEU A 63 -20.11 24.12 -6.00
C LEU A 63 -19.86 25.46 -6.69
N ASN A 64 -20.60 26.51 -6.31
CA ASN A 64 -20.49 27.86 -6.88
C ASN A 64 -20.61 27.88 -8.43
N VAL A 65 -21.58 27.14 -8.96
CA VAL A 65 -21.87 27.03 -10.40
C VAL A 65 -23.31 27.50 -10.70
N THR A 66 -23.58 27.82 -11.96
CA THR A 66 -24.91 28.23 -12.39
C THR A 66 -25.91 27.05 -12.38
N MET A 67 -27.20 27.36 -12.25
CA MET A 67 -28.27 26.33 -12.36
C MET A 67 -28.26 25.61 -13.71
N GLN A 68 -27.86 26.30 -14.78
CA GLN A 68 -27.78 25.68 -16.10
C GLN A 68 -26.64 24.68 -16.20
N GLU A 69 -25.46 25.01 -15.65
CA GLU A 69 -24.29 24.13 -15.63
C GLU A 69 -24.54 22.89 -14.78
N ILE A 70 -25.08 23.05 -13.57
CA ILE A 70 -25.37 21.92 -12.70
C ILE A 70 -26.40 20.98 -13.32
N HIS A 71 -27.46 21.55 -13.94
CA HIS A 71 -28.51 20.75 -14.62
C HIS A 71 -27.92 19.92 -15.75
N ARG A 72 -27.07 20.52 -16.60
CA ARG A 72 -26.37 19.82 -17.68
C ARG A 72 -25.50 18.67 -17.18
N ASN A 73 -24.68 18.94 -16.13
CA ASN A 73 -23.76 17.93 -15.58
C ASN A 73 -24.52 16.80 -14.88
N VAL A 74 -25.59 17.10 -14.15
CA VAL A 74 -26.43 16.10 -13.49
C VAL A 74 -27.11 15.21 -14.52
N ASN A 75 -27.67 15.77 -15.63
CA ASN A 75 -28.27 14.96 -16.69
C ASN A 75 -27.25 13.98 -17.30
N ARG A 76 -26.04 14.44 -17.63
CA ARG A 76 -24.96 13.57 -18.16
C ARG A 76 -24.62 12.43 -17.20
N LEU A 77 -24.55 12.71 -15.89
CA LEU A 77 -24.28 11.68 -14.88
C LEU A 77 -25.45 10.69 -14.73
N MET A 78 -26.71 11.16 -14.94
CA MET A 78 -27.88 10.27 -14.97
C MET A 78 -27.89 9.40 -16.22
N ASP A 79 -27.55 9.96 -17.39
CA ASP A 79 -27.56 9.26 -18.67
C ASP A 79 -26.63 8.05 -18.66
N VAL A 80 -25.47 8.15 -17.97
CA VAL A 80 -24.54 7.03 -17.77
C VAL A 80 -24.81 6.20 -16.50
N GLY A 81 -25.90 6.50 -15.78
CA GLY A 81 -26.34 5.71 -14.64
C GLY A 81 -25.54 5.87 -13.34
N LEU A 82 -24.69 6.89 -13.23
CA LEU A 82 -23.91 7.15 -12.02
C LEU A 82 -24.75 7.72 -10.88
N ILE A 83 -25.78 8.52 -11.20
CA ILE A 83 -26.69 9.10 -10.23
C ILE A 83 -28.14 8.86 -10.66
N LYS A 84 -29.07 9.07 -9.74
CA LYS A 84 -30.52 9.01 -9.97
C LYS A 84 -31.21 10.14 -9.25
N LYS A 85 -32.44 10.49 -9.76
CA LYS A 85 -33.35 11.42 -9.11
C LYS A 85 -34.33 10.65 -8.23
N ASN A 86 -34.48 11.07 -7.00
CA ASN A 86 -35.42 10.51 -6.03
C ASN A 86 -36.79 11.16 -6.14
N SER A 87 -37.84 10.54 -5.54
CA SER A 87 -39.23 11.01 -5.57
C SER A 87 -39.41 12.37 -4.87
N ASP A 88 -38.59 12.72 -3.91
CA ASP A 88 -38.59 13.99 -3.18
C ASP A 88 -37.82 15.12 -3.91
N GLY A 89 -37.33 14.82 -5.11
CA GLY A 89 -36.57 15.76 -5.94
C GLY A 89 -35.11 15.92 -5.58
N THR A 90 -34.58 15.12 -4.65
CA THR A 90 -33.13 15.02 -4.40
C THR A 90 -32.48 14.12 -5.45
N PHE A 91 -31.14 14.22 -5.54
CA PHE A 91 -30.29 13.32 -6.33
C PHE A 91 -29.42 12.50 -5.39
N SER A 92 -29.20 11.24 -5.76
CA SER A 92 -28.34 10.30 -5.03
C SER A 92 -27.46 9.50 -5.98
N LEU A 93 -26.37 8.93 -5.46
CA LEU A 93 -25.58 7.95 -6.21
C LEU A 93 -26.40 6.68 -6.43
N THR A 94 -26.25 6.07 -7.58
CA THR A 94 -26.66 4.67 -7.79
C THR A 94 -25.64 3.74 -7.11
N THR A 95 -25.95 2.44 -7.00
CA THR A 95 -24.96 1.46 -6.56
C THR A 95 -23.73 1.47 -7.47
N PHE A 96 -23.94 1.60 -8.78
CA PHE A 96 -22.87 1.74 -9.77
C PHE A 96 -22.01 2.98 -9.47
N GLY A 97 -22.64 4.16 -9.36
CA GLY A 97 -21.94 5.42 -9.06
C GLY A 97 -21.14 5.37 -7.76
N ASN A 98 -21.75 4.81 -6.69
CA ASN A 98 -21.05 4.63 -5.41
C ASN A 98 -19.86 3.66 -5.49
N THR A 99 -19.94 2.64 -6.33
CA THR A 99 -18.84 1.71 -6.55
C THR A 99 -17.71 2.37 -7.35
N ILE A 100 -18.06 3.10 -8.40
CA ILE A 100 -17.07 3.82 -9.24
C ILE A 100 -16.32 4.88 -8.43
N ILE A 101 -17.01 5.71 -7.65
CA ILE A 101 -16.37 6.79 -6.90
C ILE A 101 -15.35 6.27 -5.88
N LYS A 102 -15.56 5.08 -5.34
CA LYS A 102 -14.62 4.41 -4.42
C LYS A 102 -13.29 4.00 -5.09
N GLN A 103 -13.23 3.98 -6.42
CA GLN A 103 -11.99 3.70 -7.16
C GLN A 103 -11.18 4.97 -7.43
N ILE A 104 -11.81 6.16 -7.37
CA ILE A 104 -11.15 7.44 -7.68
C ILE A 104 -9.91 7.70 -6.80
N PRO A 105 -9.92 7.43 -5.48
CA PRO A 105 -8.74 7.64 -4.64
C PRO A 105 -7.49 6.87 -5.12
N ALA A 106 -7.65 5.70 -5.76
CA ALA A 106 -6.53 4.96 -6.32
C ALA A 106 -5.89 5.69 -7.51
N TYR A 107 -6.72 6.22 -8.41
CA TYR A 107 -6.24 7.02 -9.56
C TYR A 107 -5.62 8.34 -9.11
N ASP A 108 -6.21 9.00 -8.11
CA ASP A 108 -5.73 10.26 -7.57
C ASP A 108 -4.36 10.09 -6.88
N PHE A 109 -4.21 9.08 -6.04
CA PHE A 109 -2.93 8.74 -5.40
C PHE A 109 -1.83 8.49 -6.45
N LEU A 110 -2.09 7.66 -7.46
CA LEU A 110 -1.13 7.35 -8.52
C LEU A 110 -0.80 8.58 -9.35
N SER A 111 -1.80 9.41 -9.68
CA SER A 111 -1.61 10.64 -10.48
C SER A 111 -0.78 11.68 -9.73
N ARG A 112 -1.03 11.88 -8.44
CA ARG A 112 -0.24 12.80 -7.61
C ARG A 112 1.18 12.32 -7.39
N ASN A 113 1.41 11.03 -7.35
CA ASN A 113 2.71 10.41 -7.13
C ASN A 113 3.36 9.86 -8.42
N LYS A 114 2.94 10.34 -9.61
CA LYS A 114 3.44 9.84 -10.90
C LYS A 114 4.96 9.95 -11.04
N GLU A 115 5.58 11.00 -10.49
CA GLU A 115 7.03 11.20 -10.51
C GLU A 115 7.74 10.14 -9.65
N TYR A 116 7.22 9.84 -8.47
CA TYR A 116 7.71 8.73 -7.66
C TYR A 116 7.64 7.40 -8.43
N PHE A 117 6.48 7.08 -9.01
CA PHE A 117 6.27 5.83 -9.76
C PHE A 117 6.96 5.80 -11.13
N SER A 118 7.55 6.90 -11.61
CA SER A 118 8.46 6.84 -12.76
C SER A 118 9.80 6.18 -12.42
N GLY A 119 10.24 6.26 -11.16
CA GLY A 119 11.47 5.65 -10.65
C GLY A 119 11.25 4.43 -9.74
N HIS A 120 10.00 4.08 -9.44
CA HIS A 120 9.63 2.96 -8.56
C HIS A 120 8.54 2.11 -9.19
N PHE A 121 8.39 0.89 -8.69
CA PHE A 121 7.31 0.00 -9.09
C PHE A 121 6.66 -0.64 -7.86
N LEU A 122 5.50 -1.28 -8.05
CA LEU A 122 4.71 -1.79 -6.92
C LEU A 122 5.24 -3.12 -6.33
N GLY A 123 6.30 -3.69 -6.90
CA GLY A 123 6.77 -5.01 -6.49
C GLY A 123 5.82 -6.13 -6.94
N GLU A 124 5.98 -7.30 -6.32
CA GLU A 124 5.12 -8.46 -6.57
C GLU A 124 3.93 -8.51 -5.60
N ILE A 125 3.32 -7.35 -5.31
CA ILE A 125 2.16 -7.31 -4.42
C ILE A 125 0.91 -7.87 -5.13
N PRO A 126 0.04 -8.61 -4.42
CA PRO A 126 -1.20 -9.11 -4.98
C PRO A 126 -2.11 -7.98 -5.48
N MET A 127 -2.86 -8.26 -6.56
CA MET A 127 -3.75 -7.29 -7.20
C MET A 127 -4.72 -6.61 -6.22
N LYS A 128 -5.20 -7.31 -5.20
CA LYS A 128 -6.09 -6.75 -4.17
C LYS A 128 -5.50 -5.54 -3.43
N PHE A 129 -4.16 -5.46 -3.30
CA PHE A 129 -3.49 -4.30 -2.69
C PHE A 129 -3.32 -3.17 -3.71
N ILE A 130 -3.06 -3.50 -4.98
CA ILE A 130 -3.01 -2.51 -6.06
C ILE A 130 -4.37 -1.83 -6.22
N GLN A 131 -5.46 -2.59 -6.21
CA GLN A 131 -6.81 -2.05 -6.30
C GLN A 131 -7.19 -1.13 -5.12
N ARG A 132 -6.57 -1.34 -3.95
CA ARG A 132 -6.76 -0.54 -2.74
C ARG A 132 -5.67 0.50 -2.52
N ILE A 133 -4.81 0.78 -3.52
CA ILE A 133 -3.66 1.68 -3.34
C ILE A 133 -4.08 3.11 -2.95
N GLY A 134 -5.30 3.51 -3.27
CA GLY A 134 -5.88 4.78 -2.81
C GLY A 134 -5.99 4.90 -1.28
N ALA A 135 -5.91 3.80 -0.53
CA ALA A 135 -5.81 3.84 0.92
C ALA A 135 -4.51 4.53 1.42
N LEU A 136 -3.50 4.62 0.56
CA LEU A 136 -2.22 5.29 0.85
C LEU A 136 -2.28 6.81 0.62
N ASP A 137 -3.44 7.31 0.24
CA ASP A 137 -3.66 8.73 0.04
C ASP A 137 -3.52 9.55 1.34
N ASN A 138 -3.28 10.85 1.21
CA ASN A 138 -3.03 11.77 2.32
C ASN A 138 -1.85 11.34 3.22
N SER A 139 -0.87 10.66 2.63
CA SER A 139 0.39 10.31 3.29
C SER A 139 1.45 11.40 3.13
N GLU A 140 2.34 11.48 4.10
CA GLU A 140 3.58 12.26 4.01
C GLU A 140 4.61 11.47 3.21
N TYR A 141 5.20 12.08 2.18
CA TYR A 141 6.34 11.51 1.47
C TYR A 141 7.64 11.94 2.15
N ILE A 142 8.42 10.98 2.62
CA ILE A 142 9.70 11.19 3.29
C ILE A 142 10.81 10.72 2.37
N HIS A 143 11.79 11.59 2.12
CA HIS A 143 12.94 11.29 1.27
C HIS A 143 14.25 11.37 2.03
N GLY A 144 15.15 10.43 1.76
CA GLY A 144 16.47 10.30 2.38
C GLY A 144 16.52 9.25 3.48
N MET A 145 17.53 8.38 3.41
CA MET A 145 17.71 7.24 4.33
C MET A 145 17.72 7.69 5.80
N VAL A 146 18.36 8.80 6.13
CA VAL A 146 18.41 9.31 7.51
C VAL A 146 17.03 9.67 8.01
N ALA A 147 16.23 10.38 7.20
CA ALA A 147 14.86 10.76 7.56
C ALA A 147 13.94 9.54 7.72
N VAL A 148 14.08 8.53 6.85
CA VAL A 148 13.38 7.26 6.97
C VAL A 148 13.72 6.55 8.28
N MET A 149 15.01 6.45 8.61
CA MET A 149 15.47 5.81 9.83
C MET A 149 15.00 6.53 11.10
N GLU A 150 15.05 7.87 11.13
CA GLU A 150 14.56 8.66 12.25
C GLU A 150 13.04 8.49 12.43
N ARG A 151 12.28 8.41 11.33
CA ARG A 151 10.84 8.15 11.40
C ARG A 151 10.53 6.78 12.00
N TRP A 152 11.26 5.74 11.59
CA TRP A 152 11.10 4.40 12.20
C TRP A 152 11.47 4.38 13.68
N LYS A 153 12.56 5.04 14.08
CA LYS A 153 12.90 5.18 15.51
C LYS A 153 11.75 5.83 16.30
N GLN A 154 11.12 6.86 15.72
CA GLN A 154 9.96 7.51 16.34
C GLN A 154 8.76 6.57 16.47
N ILE A 155 8.42 5.81 15.41
CA ILE A 155 7.36 4.80 15.45
C ILE A 155 7.61 3.79 16.57
N TYR A 156 8.84 3.30 16.70
CA TYR A 156 9.20 2.35 17.74
C TYR A 156 9.09 2.96 19.14
N LYS A 157 9.57 4.18 19.32
CA LYS A 157 9.50 4.90 20.59
C LYS A 157 8.08 5.22 21.02
N GLU A 158 7.18 5.56 20.09
CA GLU A 158 5.79 5.95 20.37
C GLU A 158 4.83 4.77 20.44
N SER A 159 5.27 3.54 20.18
CA SER A 159 4.43 2.34 20.28
C SER A 159 3.97 2.08 21.70
N ALA A 160 2.70 1.71 21.86
CA ALA A 160 2.09 1.35 23.13
C ALA A 160 1.57 -0.09 23.18
N ASP A 161 1.17 -0.67 22.03
CA ASP A 161 0.59 -2.00 21.94
C ASP A 161 1.47 -2.98 21.15
N TYR A 162 1.89 -2.57 19.96
CA TYR A 162 2.66 -3.44 19.08
C TYR A 162 3.55 -2.69 18.09
N ILE A 163 4.54 -3.39 17.57
CA ILE A 163 5.33 -3.02 16.39
C ILE A 163 5.33 -4.20 15.45
N TYR A 164 4.89 -3.99 14.23
CA TYR A 164 5.02 -4.94 13.14
C TYR A 164 5.95 -4.38 12.06
N GLY A 165 6.94 -5.17 11.67
CA GLY A 165 7.94 -4.75 10.68
C GLY A 165 8.22 -5.82 9.63
N MET A 166 8.20 -5.43 8.36
CA MET A 166 8.72 -6.23 7.27
C MET A 166 9.77 -5.40 6.53
N LEU A 167 11.04 -5.74 6.71
CA LEU A 167 12.18 -4.93 6.31
C LEU A 167 13.20 -5.77 5.54
N PRO A 168 13.92 -5.18 4.57
CA PRO A 168 15.01 -5.88 3.89
C PRO A 168 16.18 -6.18 4.82
N GLN A 169 16.35 -5.37 5.87
CA GLN A 169 17.32 -5.54 6.96
C GLN A 169 16.82 -4.80 8.21
N ILE A 170 17.23 -5.24 9.38
CA ILE A 170 16.93 -4.52 10.63
C ILE A 170 18.19 -3.78 11.08
N PRO A 171 18.19 -2.45 11.12
CA PRO A 171 19.26 -1.67 11.72
C PRO A 171 19.37 -1.97 13.22
N LEU A 172 20.60 -2.09 13.72
CA LEU A 172 20.84 -2.41 15.15
C LEU A 172 20.20 -1.39 16.10
N ASP A 173 20.29 -0.12 15.76
CA ASP A 173 19.70 0.98 16.54
C ASP A 173 18.18 0.80 16.79
N LEU A 174 17.46 0.16 15.85
CA LEU A 174 16.03 -0.13 16.05
C LEU A 174 15.82 -1.27 17.03
N ILE A 175 16.72 -2.26 17.04
CA ILE A 175 16.66 -3.38 17.99
C ILE A 175 16.91 -2.86 19.40
N GLU A 176 17.92 -2.02 19.57
CA GLU A 176 18.22 -1.39 20.87
C GLU A 176 17.04 -0.56 21.39
N SER A 177 16.31 0.09 20.49
CA SER A 177 15.15 0.90 20.86
C SER A 177 13.93 0.05 21.28
N VAL A 178 13.76 -1.14 20.69
CA VAL A 178 12.55 -1.96 20.91
C VAL A 178 12.64 -2.86 22.13
N ILE A 179 13.84 -3.32 22.52
CA ILE A 179 14.02 -4.27 23.61
C ILE A 179 13.50 -3.73 24.96
N PRO A 180 13.82 -2.49 25.38
CA PRO A 180 13.24 -1.91 26.58
C PRO A 180 11.71 -1.89 26.53
N LYS A 181 11.14 -1.49 25.42
CA LYS A 181 9.68 -1.44 25.19
C LYS A 181 9.01 -2.80 25.36
N ILE A 182 9.62 -3.87 24.85
CA ILE A 182 9.09 -5.22 25.04
C ILE A 182 9.15 -5.65 26.50
N LYS A 183 10.29 -5.36 27.18
CA LYS A 183 10.53 -5.77 28.56
C LYS A 183 9.70 -5.00 29.58
N GLU A 184 9.56 -3.69 29.41
CA GLU A 184 8.98 -2.77 30.37
C GLU A 184 7.48 -2.54 30.11
N ASP A 185 7.12 -2.35 28.83
CA ASP A 185 5.77 -2.01 28.40
C ASP A 185 4.97 -3.23 27.91
N GLY A 186 5.62 -4.40 27.70
CA GLY A 186 4.95 -5.62 27.23
C GLY A 186 4.45 -5.55 25.78
N ILE A 187 5.00 -4.66 24.94
CA ILE A 187 4.57 -4.52 23.55
C ILE A 187 4.89 -5.76 22.71
N LYS A 188 4.04 -6.08 21.75
CA LYS A 188 4.28 -7.17 20.78
C LYS A 188 5.19 -6.69 19.67
N PHE A 189 6.24 -7.44 19.38
CA PHE A 189 7.17 -7.17 18.31
C PHE A 189 7.23 -8.33 17.33
N ASN A 190 6.55 -8.18 16.18
CA ASN A 190 6.55 -9.18 15.13
C ASN A 190 7.27 -8.64 13.90
N TYR A 191 8.22 -9.42 13.36
CA TYR A 191 8.93 -8.98 12.18
C TYR A 191 9.20 -10.08 11.15
N ILE A 192 9.34 -9.65 9.92
CA ILE A 192 9.67 -10.48 8.76
C ILE A 192 10.98 -9.98 8.15
N LEU A 193 11.94 -10.87 7.93
CA LEU A 193 13.18 -10.60 7.21
C LEU A 193 13.29 -11.47 5.95
N PRO A 194 14.05 -11.03 4.93
CA PRO A 194 14.42 -11.91 3.83
C PRO A 194 15.41 -12.98 4.30
N GLN A 195 15.39 -14.15 3.67
CA GLN A 195 16.36 -15.23 3.91
C GLN A 195 17.74 -14.72 3.59
N LYS A 196 18.47 -14.19 3.43
CA LYS A 196 19.78 -13.63 3.11
C LYS A 196 19.89 -12.16 3.53
N ALA A 197 19.13 -11.79 4.58
CA ALA A 197 19.32 -10.45 5.14
C ALA A 197 20.77 -10.29 5.60
N ALA A 198 21.39 -9.19 5.17
CA ALA A 198 22.72 -8.81 5.65
C ALA A 198 22.61 -8.36 7.12
N VAL A 199 23.42 -8.94 7.98
CA VAL A 199 23.46 -8.62 9.41
C VAL A 199 24.89 -8.41 9.87
N PRO A 200 25.17 -7.45 10.76
CA PRO A 200 26.49 -7.25 11.31
C PRO A 200 26.96 -8.47 12.14
N LYS A 201 28.23 -8.83 12.06
CA LYS A 201 28.83 -9.93 12.85
C LYS A 201 28.56 -9.83 14.35
N LYS A 202 28.57 -8.61 14.90
CA LYS A 202 28.28 -8.35 16.31
C LYS A 202 26.80 -8.47 16.70
N ARG A 203 25.90 -8.69 15.71
CA ARG A 203 24.44 -8.74 15.98
C ARG A 203 24.10 -9.79 17.05
N THR A 204 24.65 -10.97 16.94
CA THR A 204 24.35 -12.07 17.88
C THR A 204 24.77 -11.74 19.30
N GLU A 205 25.95 -11.13 19.48
CA GLU A 205 26.44 -10.68 20.81
C GLU A 205 25.52 -9.60 21.37
N LEU A 206 25.24 -8.55 20.58
CA LEU A 206 24.35 -7.46 20.99
C LEU A 206 22.96 -7.95 21.39
N LEU A 207 22.36 -8.86 20.63
CA LEU A 207 21.06 -9.43 20.96
C LEU A 207 21.11 -10.28 22.23
N LYS A 208 22.22 -11.00 22.47
CA LYS A 208 22.41 -11.79 23.67
C LYS A 208 22.56 -10.89 24.89
N ASP A 209 23.44 -9.88 24.81
CA ASP A 209 23.70 -8.95 25.92
C ASP A 209 22.43 -8.15 26.27
N ALA A 210 21.64 -7.78 25.28
CA ALA A 210 20.35 -7.14 25.48
C ALA A 210 19.24 -8.08 26.00
N GLY A 211 19.49 -9.39 26.10
CA GLY A 211 18.53 -10.40 26.56
C GLY A 211 17.39 -10.66 25.57
N PHE A 212 17.60 -10.43 24.28
CA PHE A 212 16.58 -10.62 23.23
C PHE A 212 16.18 -12.08 23.07
N TYR A 213 17.13 -13.02 23.24
CA TYR A 213 16.84 -14.45 23.10
C TYR A 213 15.96 -14.99 24.22
N ASP A 214 15.94 -14.36 25.38
CA ASP A 214 15.04 -14.72 26.47
C ASP A 214 13.60 -14.27 26.15
N LEU A 215 13.43 -13.13 25.49
CA LEU A 215 12.12 -12.67 25.02
C LEU A 215 11.50 -13.61 23.97
N LEU A 216 12.33 -14.27 23.15
CA LEU A 216 11.85 -15.27 22.17
C LEU A 216 11.30 -16.54 22.83
N LYS A 217 11.73 -16.84 24.07
CA LYS A 217 11.31 -18.03 24.82
C LYS A 217 10.13 -17.75 25.74
N ASN A 218 9.73 -16.49 25.88
CA ASN A 218 8.65 -16.09 26.76
C ASN A 218 7.32 -16.72 26.30
N GLU A 219 6.55 -17.29 27.22
CA GLU A 219 5.26 -17.91 26.98
C GLU A 219 4.23 -16.94 26.41
N GLU A 220 4.35 -15.64 26.71
CA GLU A 220 3.49 -14.58 26.20
C GLU A 220 3.69 -14.29 24.71
N ARG A 221 4.74 -14.85 24.09
CA ARG A 221 5.07 -14.64 22.66
C ARG A 221 5.10 -13.17 22.24
N LEU A 222 5.71 -12.34 23.07
CA LEU A 222 5.85 -10.91 22.80
C LEU A 222 6.69 -10.64 21.56
N VAL A 223 7.63 -11.57 21.21
CA VAL A 223 8.47 -11.47 20.03
C VAL A 223 8.25 -12.68 19.14
N GLU A 224 7.76 -12.41 17.94
CA GLU A 224 7.69 -13.43 16.89
C GLU A 224 8.41 -12.97 15.63
N ARG A 225 9.04 -13.91 14.91
CA ARG A 225 9.83 -13.60 13.73
C ARG A 225 9.62 -14.63 12.63
N ARG A 226 9.64 -14.15 11.40
CA ARG A 226 9.46 -14.98 10.20
C ARG A 226 10.40 -14.59 9.08
N MET A 227 10.50 -15.43 8.05
CA MET A 227 11.32 -15.19 6.87
C MET A 227 10.53 -15.35 5.58
N VAL A 228 10.89 -14.51 4.61
CA VAL A 228 10.44 -14.59 3.20
C VAL A 228 11.65 -14.69 2.28
N ASP A 229 11.45 -15.01 1.02
CA ASP A 229 12.57 -15.11 0.09
C ASP A 229 13.18 -13.72 -0.20
N LYS A 230 12.33 -12.68 -0.34
CA LYS A 230 12.74 -11.28 -0.54
C LYS A 230 11.71 -10.32 0.05
N VAL A 231 12.14 -9.13 0.43
CA VAL A 231 11.29 -8.02 0.85
C VAL A 231 11.39 -6.91 -0.19
N GLN A 232 10.46 -6.91 -1.14
CA GLN A 232 10.39 -5.85 -2.16
C GLN A 232 9.63 -4.64 -1.66
N VAL A 233 8.53 -4.84 -0.96
CA VAL A 233 7.77 -3.76 -0.33
C VAL A 233 7.91 -3.89 1.17
N ALA A 234 8.45 -2.86 1.81
CA ALA A 234 8.65 -2.83 3.25
C ALA A 234 7.49 -2.08 3.92
N VAL A 235 7.09 -2.57 5.09
CA VAL A 235 6.13 -1.90 5.96
C VAL A 235 6.59 -1.93 7.40
N VAL A 236 6.41 -0.82 8.11
CA VAL A 236 6.58 -0.71 9.56
C VAL A 236 5.37 0.01 10.12
N LEU A 237 4.75 -0.56 11.14
CA LEU A 237 3.56 0.02 11.75
C LEU A 237 3.47 -0.27 13.25
N ASN A 238 2.83 0.64 13.96
CA ASN A 238 2.29 0.45 15.30
C ASN A 238 0.77 0.74 15.28
N GLU A 239 0.11 0.84 16.42
CA GLU A 239 -1.33 1.05 16.53
C GLU A 239 -1.85 2.38 15.92
N LYS A 240 -0.98 3.36 15.67
CA LYS A 240 -1.34 4.70 15.17
C LYS A 240 -0.60 5.13 13.91
N GLN A 241 0.58 4.58 13.68
CA GLN A 241 1.49 5.04 12.64
C GLN A 241 1.81 3.88 11.70
N SER A 242 1.93 4.20 10.42
CA SER A 242 2.24 3.19 9.41
C SER A 242 3.11 3.77 8.30
N THR A 243 3.97 2.93 7.75
CA THR A 243 4.84 3.28 6.63
C THR A 243 4.80 2.21 5.55
N VAL A 244 5.01 2.64 4.31
CA VAL A 244 5.23 1.74 3.19
C VAL A 244 6.36 2.26 2.30
N ILE A 245 7.21 1.36 1.85
CA ILE A 245 8.33 1.62 0.93
C ILE A 245 8.22 0.67 -0.25
N PHE A 246 8.24 1.22 -1.45
CA PHE A 246 8.26 0.44 -2.69
C PHE A 246 9.69 0.29 -3.24
N PRO A 247 9.96 -0.71 -4.08
CA PRO A 247 11.26 -0.93 -4.68
C PRO A 247 11.55 0.07 -5.81
N ALA A 248 12.81 0.52 -5.90
CA ALA A 248 13.26 1.34 -7.02
C ALA A 248 13.36 0.50 -8.31
N SER A 249 13.16 1.16 -9.46
CA SER A 249 13.17 0.50 -10.77
C SER A 249 14.54 -0.05 -11.17
N ASN A 250 15.62 0.50 -10.63
CA ASN A 250 17.01 0.05 -10.84
C ASN A 250 17.40 -1.15 -9.95
N ASP A 251 16.75 -1.33 -8.81
CA ASP A 251 16.93 -2.49 -7.92
C ASP A 251 15.57 -3.08 -7.54
N LYS A 252 15.07 -3.99 -8.36
CA LYS A 252 13.79 -4.65 -8.18
C LYS A 252 13.76 -5.69 -7.06
N ALA A 253 14.89 -5.96 -6.44
CA ALA A 253 15.01 -7.03 -5.45
C ALA A 253 14.53 -6.60 -4.07
N VAL A 254 14.71 -5.34 -3.71
CA VAL A 254 14.51 -4.83 -2.35
C VAL A 254 13.79 -3.47 -2.32
N ALA A 255 13.18 -3.15 -1.19
CA ALA A 255 12.56 -1.85 -0.93
C ALA A 255 13.61 -0.72 -0.96
N ASP A 256 13.26 0.42 -1.55
CA ASP A 256 14.14 1.60 -1.61
C ASP A 256 14.14 2.36 -0.29
N MET A 257 15.17 2.11 0.50
CA MET A 257 15.32 2.72 1.84
C MET A 257 15.52 4.25 1.82
N ASN A 258 15.59 4.89 0.64
CA ASN A 258 15.70 6.34 0.51
C ASN A 258 14.35 7.06 0.40
N SER A 259 13.24 6.33 0.37
CA SER A 259 11.94 6.94 0.16
C SER A 259 10.82 6.16 0.83
N MET A 260 9.88 6.86 1.44
CA MET A 260 8.84 6.25 2.24
C MET A 260 7.55 7.08 2.20
N PHE A 261 6.41 6.41 2.10
CA PHE A 261 5.12 6.99 2.46
C PHE A 261 4.84 6.69 3.93
N TYR A 262 4.46 7.71 4.66
CA TYR A 262 4.14 7.64 6.09
C TYR A 262 2.77 8.24 6.37
N SER A 263 2.06 7.65 7.32
CA SER A 263 0.83 8.25 7.84
C SER A 263 0.66 7.97 9.34
N LYS A 264 0.03 8.94 10.02
CA LYS A 264 -0.37 8.85 11.42
C LYS A 264 -1.88 9.07 11.50
N ASP A 265 -2.54 8.26 12.34
CA ASP A 265 -3.99 8.35 12.60
C ASP A 265 -4.88 8.29 11.33
N ASN A 266 -4.39 7.62 10.26
CA ASN A 266 -5.16 7.34 9.05
C ASN A 266 -5.58 5.86 9.03
N PRO A 267 -6.86 5.54 9.30
CA PRO A 267 -7.32 4.15 9.40
C PRO A 267 -7.17 3.35 8.11
N LEU A 268 -7.39 3.97 6.93
CA LEU A 268 -7.29 3.27 5.65
C LEU A 268 -5.85 2.91 5.30
N PHE A 269 -4.93 3.84 5.51
CA PHE A 269 -3.50 3.61 5.31
C PHE A 269 -3.00 2.51 6.25
N HIS A 270 -3.37 2.61 7.53
CA HIS A 270 -3.00 1.64 8.54
C HIS A 270 -3.55 0.24 8.21
N GLU A 271 -4.83 0.14 7.84
CA GLU A 271 -5.47 -1.12 7.44
C GLU A 271 -4.76 -1.75 6.23
N TRP A 272 -4.39 -0.95 5.22
CA TRP A 272 -3.66 -1.44 4.05
C TRP A 272 -2.30 -2.04 4.45
N CYS A 273 -1.52 -1.34 5.28
CA CYS A 273 -0.22 -1.81 5.75
C CYS A 273 -0.35 -3.06 6.63
N LEU A 274 -1.32 -3.10 7.53
CA LEU A 274 -1.58 -4.23 8.42
C LEU A 274 -2.02 -5.47 7.65
N ASP A 275 -2.92 -5.31 6.68
CA ASP A 275 -3.37 -6.39 5.80
C ASP A 275 -2.22 -6.94 4.96
N TYR A 276 -1.36 -6.05 4.44
CA TYR A 276 -0.19 -6.46 3.66
C TYR A 276 0.82 -7.21 4.54
N PHE A 277 1.11 -6.71 5.73
CA PHE A 277 1.95 -7.40 6.71
C PHE A 277 1.38 -8.79 7.04
N ARG A 278 0.10 -8.89 7.37
CA ARG A 278 -0.56 -10.17 7.67
C ARG A 278 -0.53 -11.13 6.49
N TYR A 279 -0.78 -10.64 5.28
CA TYR A 279 -0.66 -11.46 4.08
C TYR A 279 0.74 -12.06 3.95
N CYS A 280 1.78 -11.26 4.11
CA CYS A 280 3.16 -11.75 4.08
C CYS A 280 3.48 -12.67 5.25
N TRP A 281 2.96 -12.37 6.43
CA TRP A 281 3.13 -13.18 7.64
C TRP A 281 2.62 -14.62 7.45
N TYR A 282 1.41 -14.77 6.99
CA TYR A 282 0.80 -16.10 6.77
C TYR A 282 1.44 -16.89 5.62
N ASN A 283 2.07 -16.20 4.66
CA ASN A 283 2.79 -16.81 3.56
C ASN A 283 4.30 -16.96 3.82
N SER A 284 4.77 -16.62 5.00
CA SER A 284 6.18 -16.66 5.37
C SER A 284 6.58 -18.01 5.99
N LYS A 285 7.89 -18.26 6.05
CA LYS A 285 8.51 -19.43 6.64
C LYS A 285 8.95 -19.15 8.08
N SER A 286 9.14 -20.20 8.87
CA SER A 286 9.76 -20.09 10.18
C SER A 286 11.14 -19.42 10.07
N PHE A 287 11.48 -18.64 11.09
CA PHE A 287 12.77 -17.96 11.15
C PHE A 287 13.91 -18.96 11.34
N ASP A 288 14.97 -18.81 10.55
CA ASP A 288 16.15 -19.65 10.57
C ASP A 288 17.40 -18.74 10.54
N GLU A 289 18.07 -18.59 11.67
CA GLU A 289 19.24 -17.71 11.80
C GLU A 289 20.39 -18.11 10.89
N SER A 290 20.52 -19.40 10.54
CA SER A 290 21.60 -19.89 9.68
C SER A 290 21.53 -19.35 8.24
N LYS A 291 20.39 -18.78 7.85
CA LYS A 291 20.20 -18.18 6.53
C LYS A 291 20.58 -16.71 6.43
N LEU A 292 20.87 -16.07 7.56
CA LEU A 292 21.33 -14.68 7.57
C LEU A 292 22.77 -14.62 7.04
N LEU A 293 23.09 -13.50 6.38
CA LEU A 293 24.44 -13.23 5.87
C LEU A 293 25.16 -12.29 6.84
N GLU A 294 26.16 -12.79 7.54
CA GLU A 294 27.03 -11.95 8.36
C GLU A 294 28.00 -11.14 7.48
N VAL A 295 27.99 -9.81 7.67
CA VAL A 295 28.82 -8.85 6.93
C VAL A 295 29.69 -8.01 7.84
#